data_e017090f213af5ac70ecc9d5203c9c26
#
_entry.id   e017090f213af5ac70ecc9d5203c9c26
#
_cell.length_a   1.000
_cell.length_b   1.000
_cell.length_c   1.000
_cell.angle_alpha   90.00
_cell.angle_beta   90.00
_cell.angle_gamma   90.00
#
_symmetry.space_group_name_H-M   'P 1'
#
loop_
_entity.id
_entity.type
_entity.pdbx_description
1 polymer ?
#
loop_
_entity_poly.entity_id
_entity_poly.type
_entity_poly.pdbx_seq_one_letter_code
_entity_poly.pdbx_strand_id
1 'polypeptide(L)'
;MTLVSQIEAILFVVGEEGIGLEELAYLLEKSTAKTYEELTKLKEHYASDNKSALNILEVGNHFVLTTKKKYASLLKKYAQSPMSNALSQAALETLSIIAYKQPI
;
A
#
# COMPACT_ATOMS: atom_id res chain seq x y z
N MET A 1 15.67 -11.93 -0.73
CA MET A 1 14.73 -10.81 -0.53
C MET A 1 15.51 -9.55 -0.20
N THR A 2 15.25 -8.50 -0.93
CA THR A 2 15.84 -7.21 -0.60
C THR A 2 15.02 -6.56 0.52
N LEU A 3 15.64 -5.61 1.22
CA LEU A 3 14.93 -4.89 2.25
C LEU A 3 13.77 -4.09 1.65
N VAL A 4 13.98 -3.52 0.48
CA VAL A 4 12.94 -2.78 -0.24
C VAL A 4 11.74 -3.66 -0.56
N SER A 5 11.97 -4.88 -1.04
CA SER A 5 10.86 -5.77 -1.38
C SER A 5 10.12 -6.25 -0.14
N GLN A 6 10.82 -6.40 0.99
CA GLN A 6 10.17 -6.75 2.24
C GLN A 6 9.24 -5.63 2.70
N ILE A 7 9.69 -4.39 2.58
CA ILE A 7 8.88 -3.23 2.92
C ILE A 7 7.64 -3.18 2.03
N GLU A 8 7.82 -3.39 0.75
CA GLU A 8 6.69 -3.38 -0.19
C GLU A 8 5.66 -4.44 0.18
N ALA A 9 6.12 -5.64 0.53
CA ALA A 9 5.22 -6.73 0.89
C ALA A 9 4.40 -6.39 2.13
N ILE A 10 5.05 -5.80 3.14
CA ILE A 10 4.35 -5.42 4.36
C ILE A 10 3.34 -4.32 4.09
N LEU A 11 3.74 -3.31 3.31
CA LEU A 11 2.83 -2.21 2.98
C LEU A 11 1.61 -2.71 2.22
N PHE A 12 1.80 -3.68 1.35
CA PHE A 12 0.69 -4.24 0.61
C PHE A 12 -0.30 -4.95 1.54
N VAL A 13 0.22 -5.72 2.47
CA VAL A 13 -0.62 -6.51 3.37
C VAL A 13 -1.37 -5.65 4.38
N VAL A 14 -0.73 -4.60 4.91
CA VAL A 14 -1.40 -3.75 5.90
C VAL A 14 -2.47 -2.85 5.26
N GLY A 15 -2.40 -2.62 3.96
CA GLY A 15 -3.45 -1.90 3.24
C GLY A 15 -3.66 -0.48 3.71
N GLU A 16 -4.92 -0.08 3.81
CA GLU A 16 -5.29 1.29 4.12
C GLU A 16 -4.88 1.74 5.51
N GLU A 17 -4.74 0.81 6.42
CA GLU A 17 -4.36 1.15 7.79
C GLU A 17 -2.93 1.64 7.87
N GLY A 18 -2.10 1.15 6.96
CA GLY A 18 -0.70 1.51 6.97
C GLY A 18 0.03 0.91 8.16
N ILE A 19 1.29 1.31 8.31
CA ILE A 19 2.12 0.81 9.39
C ILE A 19 3.06 1.92 9.85
N GLY A 20 3.28 2.00 11.15
CA GLY A 20 4.20 2.99 11.71
C GLY A 20 5.64 2.62 11.45
N LEU A 21 6.51 3.65 11.44
CA LEU A 21 7.92 3.45 11.17
C LEU A 21 8.57 2.52 12.18
N GLU A 22 8.26 2.71 13.45
CA GLU A 22 8.88 1.90 14.50
C GLU A 22 8.48 0.44 14.40
N GLU A 23 7.20 0.19 14.13
CA GLU A 23 6.72 -1.17 13.98
C GLU A 23 7.34 -1.83 12.76
N LEU A 24 7.43 -1.09 11.66
CA LEU A 24 8.04 -1.61 10.44
C LEU A 24 9.50 -1.94 10.67
N ALA A 25 10.23 -1.04 11.34
CA ALA A 25 11.64 -1.27 11.66
C ALA A 25 11.82 -2.50 12.53
N TYR A 26 10.93 -2.67 13.50
CA TYR A 26 10.98 -3.82 14.39
C TYR A 26 10.80 -5.13 13.61
N LEU A 27 9.82 -5.15 12.71
CA LEU A 27 9.57 -6.35 11.90
C LEU A 27 10.74 -6.68 10.99
N LEU A 28 11.42 -5.66 10.49
CA LEU A 28 12.55 -5.85 9.60
C LEU A 28 13.86 -6.08 10.36
N GLU A 29 13.83 -5.92 11.67
CA GLU A 29 15.02 -6.02 12.52
C GLU A 29 16.09 -5.04 12.09
N LYS A 30 15.67 -3.82 11.77
CA LYS A 30 16.55 -2.73 11.35
C LYS A 30 16.25 -1.50 12.19
N SER A 31 17.16 -0.52 12.14
CA SER A 31 16.93 0.75 12.82
C SER A 31 15.83 1.54 12.11
N THR A 32 15.21 2.47 12.83
CA THR A 32 14.22 3.34 12.19
C THR A 32 14.84 4.20 11.11
N ALA A 33 16.09 4.64 11.33
CA ALA A 33 16.80 5.43 10.33
C ALA A 33 17.02 4.65 9.03
N LYS A 34 17.46 3.40 9.15
CA LYS A 34 17.68 2.55 7.99
C LYS A 34 16.35 2.25 7.29
N THR A 35 15.32 1.96 8.06
CA THR A 35 14.00 1.67 7.51
C THR A 35 13.45 2.87 6.75
N TYR A 36 13.59 4.06 7.32
CA TYR A 36 13.12 5.29 6.67
C TYR A 36 13.87 5.54 5.37
N GLU A 37 15.19 5.29 5.40
CA GLU A 37 16.02 5.45 4.20
C GLU A 37 15.52 4.55 3.07
N GLU A 38 15.21 3.30 3.38
CA GLU A 38 14.74 2.35 2.39
C GLU A 38 13.32 2.68 1.92
N LEU A 39 12.47 3.19 2.82
CA LEU A 39 11.16 3.68 2.44
C LEU A 39 11.26 4.82 1.43
N THR A 40 12.19 5.74 1.68
CA THR A 40 12.42 6.86 0.77
C THR A 40 12.86 6.37 -0.60
N LYS A 41 13.75 5.39 -0.63
CA LYS A 41 14.21 4.81 -1.90
C LYS A 41 13.06 4.18 -2.66
N LEU A 42 12.18 3.45 -1.97
CA LEU A 42 11.04 2.82 -2.61
C LEU A 42 10.08 3.87 -3.15
N LYS A 43 9.84 4.92 -2.39
CA LYS A 43 8.98 6.01 -2.84
C LYS A 43 9.54 6.67 -4.09
N GLU A 44 10.84 6.92 -4.11
CA GLU A 44 11.49 7.52 -5.28
C GLU A 44 11.44 6.59 -6.48
N HIS A 45 11.57 5.29 -6.24
CA HIS A 45 11.47 4.31 -7.30
C HIS A 45 10.09 4.37 -7.96
N TYR A 46 9.02 4.41 -7.15
CA TYR A 46 7.67 4.53 -7.70
C TYR A 46 7.49 5.84 -8.46
N ALA A 47 8.04 6.93 -7.93
CA ALA A 47 7.87 8.24 -8.56
C ALA A 47 8.54 8.29 -9.93
N SER A 48 9.68 7.61 -10.08
CA SER A 48 10.44 7.64 -11.33
C SER A 48 10.01 6.58 -12.32
N ASP A 49 9.25 5.59 -11.88
CA ASP A 49 8.82 4.50 -12.74
C ASP A 49 7.46 4.83 -13.36
N ASN A 50 7.49 5.23 -14.63
CA ASN A 50 6.27 5.60 -15.34
C ASN A 50 5.29 4.45 -15.52
N LYS A 51 5.76 3.23 -15.34
CA LYS A 51 4.91 2.05 -15.48
C LYS A 51 4.22 1.68 -14.18
N SER A 52 4.66 2.25 -13.07
CA SER A 52 4.06 1.96 -11.77
C SER A 52 2.96 2.96 -11.46
N ALA A 53 1.83 2.45 -10.99
CA ALA A 53 0.71 3.28 -10.55
C ALA A 53 0.78 3.58 -9.06
N LEU A 54 1.81 3.12 -8.38
CA LEU A 54 1.87 3.15 -6.92
C LEU A 54 2.66 4.33 -6.37
N ASN A 55 2.35 4.67 -5.14
CA ASN A 55 3.04 5.70 -4.38
C ASN A 55 2.98 5.31 -2.91
N ILE A 56 3.86 5.90 -2.12
CA ILE A 56 3.82 5.74 -0.67
C ILE A 56 3.46 7.07 -0.05
N LEU A 57 2.46 7.04 0.83
CA LEU A 57 1.98 8.23 1.50
C LEU A 57 2.31 8.12 2.98
N GLU A 58 2.82 9.20 3.54
CA GLU A 58 3.05 9.29 4.97
C GLU A 58 1.92 10.10 5.60
N VAL A 59 1.11 9.45 6.42
CA VAL A 59 -0.04 10.07 7.07
C VAL A 59 0.16 9.92 8.57
N GLY A 60 0.41 11.03 9.24
CA GLY A 60 0.79 10.99 10.64
C GLY A 60 2.08 10.22 10.79
N ASN A 61 2.07 9.19 11.61
CA ASN A 61 3.24 8.35 11.82
C ASN A 61 3.18 7.05 11.04
N HIS A 62 2.24 6.96 10.10
CA HIS A 62 2.01 5.72 9.34
C HIS A 62 2.34 5.90 7.88
N PHE A 63 2.81 4.80 7.27
CA PHE A 63 3.08 4.76 5.84
C PHE A 63 2.04 3.87 5.18
N VAL A 64 1.49 4.34 4.06
CA VAL A 64 0.41 3.68 3.34
C VAL A 64 0.79 3.57 1.88
N LEU A 65 0.57 2.39 1.30
CA LEU A 65 0.76 2.20 -0.13
C LEU A 65 -0.52 2.67 -0.83
N THR A 66 -0.37 3.61 -1.77
CA THR A 66 -1.51 4.20 -2.47
C THR A 66 -1.24 4.22 -3.97
N THR A 67 -2.25 4.66 -4.73
CA THR A 67 -2.06 4.90 -6.15
C THR A 67 -1.66 6.35 -6.40
N LYS A 68 -1.01 6.59 -7.54
CA LYS A 68 -0.64 7.96 -7.92
C LYS A 68 -1.89 8.76 -8.27
N LYS A 69 -1.83 10.06 -8.00
CA LYS A 69 -2.97 10.96 -8.23
C LYS A 69 -3.47 10.96 -9.66
N LYS A 70 -2.58 10.75 -10.62
CA LYS A 70 -2.98 10.82 -12.02
C LYS A 70 -3.95 9.70 -12.42
N TYR A 71 -4.10 8.70 -11.57
CA TYR A 71 -5.06 7.62 -11.83
C TYR A 71 -6.39 7.84 -11.12
N ALA A 72 -6.54 8.94 -10.40
CA ALA A 72 -7.73 9.18 -9.58
C ALA A 72 -9.02 9.17 -10.40
N SER A 73 -9.01 9.79 -11.59
CA SER A 73 -10.23 9.85 -12.41
C SER A 73 -10.61 8.46 -12.93
N LEU A 74 -9.62 7.66 -13.29
CA LEU A 74 -9.90 6.30 -13.73
C LEU A 74 -10.50 5.46 -12.61
N LEU A 75 -9.94 5.58 -11.41
CA LEU A 75 -10.41 4.82 -10.26
C LEU A 75 -11.79 5.26 -9.82
N LYS A 76 -12.06 6.56 -9.92
CA LYS A 76 -13.40 7.09 -9.63
C LYS A 76 -14.43 6.53 -10.60
N LYS A 77 -14.04 6.46 -11.87
CA LYS A 77 -14.91 5.88 -12.89
C LYS A 77 -15.23 4.43 -12.57
N TYR A 78 -14.24 3.67 -12.16
CA TYR A 78 -14.43 2.29 -11.76
C TYR A 78 -15.40 2.19 -10.57
N ALA A 79 -15.21 3.01 -9.56
CA ALA A 79 -16.01 2.97 -8.35
C ALA A 79 -17.49 3.32 -8.63
N GLN A 80 -17.74 4.09 -9.69
CA GLN A 80 -19.10 4.52 -10.04
C GLN A 80 -19.79 3.61 -11.04
N SER A 81 -19.08 2.60 -11.57
CA SER A 81 -19.68 1.72 -12.57
C SER A 81 -20.61 0.71 -11.90
N PRO A 82 -21.74 0.36 -12.55
CA PRO A 82 -22.65 -0.64 -12.00
C PRO A 82 -21.99 -2.00 -11.81
N MET A 83 -21.09 -2.38 -12.70
CA MET A 83 -20.38 -3.64 -12.58
C MET A 83 -19.45 -3.63 -11.38
N SER A 84 -18.83 -2.50 -11.10
CA SER A 84 -17.95 -2.36 -9.96
C SER A 84 -18.71 -2.57 -8.65
N ASN A 85 -19.91 -2.04 -8.55
CA ASN A 85 -20.72 -2.20 -7.34
C ASN A 85 -21.02 -3.67 -7.06
N ALA A 86 -21.41 -4.39 -8.10
CA ALA A 86 -21.71 -5.81 -7.94
C ALA A 86 -20.46 -6.61 -7.59
N LEU A 87 -19.36 -6.30 -8.27
CA LEU A 87 -18.10 -6.97 -8.00
C LEU A 87 -17.56 -6.62 -6.62
N SER A 88 -17.76 -5.37 -6.20
CA SER A 88 -17.28 -4.94 -4.90
C SER A 88 -17.94 -5.71 -3.76
N GLN A 89 -19.23 -5.97 -3.86
CA GLN A 89 -19.91 -6.72 -2.82
C GLN A 89 -19.39 -8.16 -2.74
N ALA A 90 -19.25 -8.80 -3.89
CA ALA A 90 -18.72 -10.14 -3.94
C ALA A 90 -17.29 -10.20 -3.42
N ALA A 91 -16.50 -9.21 -3.82
CA ALA A 91 -15.10 -9.14 -3.38
C ALA A 91 -15.01 -8.90 -1.88
N LEU A 92 -15.85 -8.04 -1.34
CA LEU A 92 -15.85 -7.76 0.09
C LEU A 92 -16.20 -9.00 0.90
N GLU A 93 -17.18 -9.76 0.44
CA GLU A 93 -17.55 -11.01 1.12
C GLU A 93 -16.39 -12.00 1.08
N THR A 94 -15.68 -12.06 -0.03
CA THR A 94 -14.55 -12.95 -0.17
C THR A 94 -13.33 -12.48 0.60
N LEU A 95 -13.01 -11.19 0.48
CA LEU A 95 -11.81 -10.63 1.08
C LEU A 95 -11.93 -10.45 2.58
N SER A 96 -13.12 -10.26 3.09
CA SER A 96 -13.28 -10.17 4.54
C SER A 96 -12.96 -11.50 5.22
N ILE A 97 -12.91 -12.55 4.44
CA ILE A 97 -12.48 -13.83 4.92
C ILE A 97 -10.97 -13.94 4.90
N ILE A 98 -10.37 -13.26 3.96
CA ILE A 98 -8.94 -13.34 3.76
C ILE A 98 -8.20 -12.25 4.48
N ALA A 99 -8.61 -11.23 4.36
CA ALA A 99 -7.70 -10.14 4.61
C ALA A 99 -8.10 -9.08 5.48
N TYR A 100 -8.56 -9.42 4.41
CA TYR A 100 -8.49 -8.64 4.73
C TYR A 100 -8.60 -8.40 5.22
N LYS A 101 -8.81 -8.58 5.43
CA LYS A 101 -8.83 -8.42 5.92
C LYS A 101 -8.45 -8.57 6.08
N GLN A 102 -8.65 -8.78 5.86
CA GLN A 102 -8.24 -8.99 6.10
C GLN A 102 -7.76 -9.11 5.98
N PRO A 103 -7.93 -9.34 6.32
CA PRO A 103 -7.39 -9.46 6.35
C PRO A 103 -7.08 -9.72 6.21
N ILE A 104 -7.17 -10.03 6.09
CA ILE A 104 -6.87 -10.35 5.99
C ILE A 104 -6.73 -10.48 6.03
#